data_00e201933786c4494a36595f0bc230aa
#
_entry.id   00e201933786c4494a36595f0bc230aa
#
_cell.length_a   1.000
_cell.length_b   1.000
_cell.length_c   1.000
_cell.angle_alpha   90.00
_cell.angle_beta   90.00
_cell.angle_gamma   90.00
#
_symmetry.space_group_name_H-M   'P 1'
#
loop_
_entity.id
_entity.type
_entity.pdbx_description
1 polymer ?
#
loop_
_entity_poly.entity_id
_entity_poly.type
_entity_poly.pdbx_seq_one_letter_code
_entity_poly.pdbx_strand_id
1 'polypeptide(L)'
;KLRMSLIPQQELNRIMKRYLDGAEKYGHNNWKKGMPLSVYFDSAQRHLQAWWQNDQDEDHAAAVVWNILCAMWTENNKSDQDDRHEYTTK
;
A
#
# COMPACT_ATOMS: atom_id res chain seq x y z
N LYS A 1 10.51 -19.38 -12.36
CA LYS A 1 9.50 -18.54 -13.01
C LYS A 1 8.52 -17.97 -11.99
N LEU A 2 8.00 -16.81 -12.31
CA LEU A 2 6.97 -16.16 -11.49
C LEU A 2 5.66 -16.94 -11.58
N ARG A 3 5.09 -17.32 -10.43
CA ARG A 3 3.83 -18.07 -10.39
C ARG A 3 3.01 -17.62 -9.19
N MET A 4 1.72 -17.42 -9.41
CA MET A 4 0.78 -17.05 -8.35
C MET A 4 0.73 -18.10 -7.25
N SER A 5 0.94 -19.37 -7.60
CA SER A 5 0.91 -20.46 -6.62
C SER A 5 2.03 -20.40 -5.59
N LEU A 6 3.03 -19.55 -5.81
CA LEU A 6 4.12 -19.36 -4.85
C LEU A 6 3.74 -18.39 -3.73
N ILE A 7 2.62 -17.69 -3.86
CA ILE A 7 2.17 -16.69 -2.89
C ILE A 7 1.06 -17.29 -2.02
N PRO A 8 1.06 -17.05 -0.69
CA PRO A 8 -0.03 -17.52 0.15
C PRO A 8 -1.33 -16.83 -0.26
N GLN A 9 -2.27 -17.60 -0.79
CA GLN A 9 -3.45 -17.08 -1.47
C GLN A 9 -4.42 -16.37 -0.52
N GLN A 10 -4.62 -16.92 0.68
CA GLN A 10 -5.55 -16.31 1.62
C GLN A 10 -5.07 -14.94 2.08
N GLU A 11 -3.76 -14.80 2.28
CA GLU A 11 -3.16 -13.52 2.66
C GLU A 11 -3.24 -12.52 1.52
N LEU A 12 -3.01 -12.99 0.29
CA LEU A 12 -3.18 -12.13 -0.89
C LEU A 12 -4.63 -11.64 -1.01
N ASN A 13 -5.60 -12.48 -0.68
CA ASN A 13 -7.02 -12.10 -0.70
C ASN A 13 -7.31 -10.92 0.23
N ARG A 14 -6.62 -10.83 1.37
CA ARG A 14 -6.78 -9.70 2.29
C ARG A 14 -6.35 -8.39 1.64
N ILE A 15 -5.30 -8.44 0.83
CA ILE A 15 -4.83 -7.27 0.11
C ILE A 15 -5.81 -6.90 -1.00
N MET A 16 -6.30 -7.88 -1.75
CA MET A 16 -7.32 -7.65 -2.77
C MET A 16 -8.58 -7.03 -2.18
N LYS A 17 -8.94 -7.41 -0.95
CA LYS A 17 -10.09 -6.82 -0.25
C LYS A 17 -9.92 -5.32 -0.05
N ARG A 18 -8.69 -4.86 0.25
CA ARG A 18 -8.41 -3.42 0.38
C ARG A 18 -8.67 -2.69 -0.94
N TYR A 19 -8.27 -3.29 -2.07
CA TYR A 19 -8.56 -2.70 -3.38
C TYR A 19 -10.06 -2.68 -3.68
N LEU A 20 -10.77 -3.73 -3.32
CA LEU A 20 -12.21 -3.81 -3.51
C LEU A 20 -12.94 -2.74 -2.71
N ASP A 21 -12.57 -2.58 -1.43
CA ASP A 21 -13.17 -1.57 -0.57
C ASP A 21 -12.93 -0.17 -1.13
N GLY A 22 -11.75 0.09 -1.65
CA GLY A 22 -11.44 1.36 -2.29
C GLY A 22 -12.25 1.59 -3.56
N ALA A 23 -12.42 0.55 -4.37
CA ALA A 23 -13.22 0.64 -5.59
C ALA A 23 -14.68 0.95 -5.29
N GLU A 24 -15.24 0.33 -4.25
CA GLU A 24 -16.62 0.58 -3.85
C GLU A 24 -16.81 1.98 -3.28
N LYS A 25 -15.82 2.49 -2.55
CA LYS A 25 -15.90 3.78 -1.88
C LYS A 25 -15.53 4.95 -2.78
N TYR A 26 -14.52 4.80 -3.63
CA TYR A 26 -13.93 5.91 -4.40
C TYR A 26 -13.93 5.68 -5.92
N GLY A 27 -14.39 4.50 -6.39
CA GLY A 27 -14.38 4.16 -7.81
C GLY A 27 -13.22 3.27 -8.20
N HIS A 28 -13.40 2.55 -9.31
CA HIS A 28 -12.37 1.65 -9.83
C HIS A 28 -11.09 2.41 -10.16
N ASN A 29 -9.95 1.80 -9.85
CA ASN A 29 -8.64 2.35 -10.15
C ASN A 29 -8.35 3.69 -9.48
N ASN A 30 -9.07 4.01 -8.40
CA ASN A 30 -8.84 5.25 -7.65
C ASN A 30 -7.37 5.34 -7.19
N TRP A 31 -6.76 4.23 -6.82
CA TRP A 31 -5.37 4.16 -6.38
C TRP A 31 -4.37 4.62 -7.45
N LYS A 32 -4.78 4.63 -8.73
CA LYS A 32 -3.92 5.09 -9.85
C LYS A 32 -3.71 6.61 -9.87
N LYS A 33 -4.44 7.36 -9.06
CA LYS A 33 -4.20 8.79 -8.92
C LYS A 33 -2.80 9.07 -8.39
N GLY A 34 -2.31 8.19 -7.55
CA GLY A 34 -1.01 8.35 -6.92
C GLY A 34 -1.02 9.43 -5.85
N MET A 35 0.00 9.42 -5.05
CA MET A 35 0.26 10.41 -4.01
C MET A 35 1.78 10.52 -3.85
N PRO A 36 2.28 11.59 -3.23
CA PRO A 36 3.70 11.62 -2.88
C PRO A 36 4.12 10.36 -2.13
N LEU A 37 5.27 9.81 -2.46
CA LEU A 37 5.72 8.55 -1.85
C LEU A 37 5.78 8.62 -0.33
N SER A 38 6.12 9.80 0.23
CA SER A 38 6.14 10.01 1.68
C SER A 38 4.78 9.75 2.34
N VAL A 39 3.68 9.99 1.62
CA VAL A 39 2.32 9.75 2.15
C VAL A 39 2.11 8.25 2.35
N TYR A 40 2.51 7.44 1.38
CA TYR A 40 2.44 5.98 1.51
C TYR A 40 3.33 5.49 2.65
N PHE A 41 4.54 6.04 2.74
CA PHE A 41 5.47 5.68 3.79
C PHE A 41 4.88 5.94 5.18
N ASP A 42 4.35 7.13 5.38
CA ASP A 42 3.78 7.52 6.68
C ASP A 42 2.58 6.64 7.04
N SER A 43 1.69 6.38 6.07
CA SER A 43 0.54 5.52 6.29
C SER A 43 0.97 4.10 6.62
N ALA A 44 1.93 3.55 5.86
CA ALA A 44 2.44 2.21 6.10
C ALA A 44 3.06 2.09 7.49
N GLN A 45 3.81 3.11 7.93
CA GLN A 45 4.41 3.12 9.27
C GLN A 45 3.36 3.08 10.37
N ARG A 46 2.29 3.86 10.23
CA ARG A 46 1.20 3.86 11.23
C ARG A 46 0.54 2.49 11.31
N HIS A 47 0.24 1.89 10.16
CA HIS A 47 -0.38 0.55 10.13
C HIS A 47 0.56 -0.53 10.65
N LEU A 48 1.85 -0.41 10.34
CA LEU A 48 2.84 -1.38 10.82
C LEU A 48 2.92 -1.35 12.35
N GLN A 49 2.92 -0.15 12.93
CA GLN A 49 2.93 0.01 14.39
C GLN A 49 1.65 -0.56 15.01
N ALA A 50 0.50 -0.25 14.42
CA ALA A 50 -0.79 -0.77 14.91
C ALA A 50 -0.84 -2.30 14.86
N TRP A 51 -0.34 -2.89 13.78
CA TRP A 51 -0.25 -4.34 13.65
C TRP A 51 0.66 -4.93 14.74
N TRP A 52 1.81 -4.30 14.96
CA TRP A 52 2.76 -4.75 15.98
C TRP A 52 2.15 -4.72 17.38
N GLN A 53 1.29 -3.75 17.66
CA GLN A 53 0.59 -3.60 18.93
C GLN A 53 -0.68 -4.45 19.01
N ASN A 54 -0.94 -5.26 18.00
CA ASN A 54 -2.11 -6.13 17.92
C ASN A 54 -3.44 -5.37 17.97
N ASP A 55 -3.46 -4.18 17.39
CA ASP A 55 -4.70 -3.41 17.22
C ASP A 55 -5.51 -4.08 16.10
N GLN A 56 -6.76 -4.41 16.40
CA GLN A 56 -7.59 -5.19 15.48
C GLN A 56 -8.83 -4.43 14.97
N ASP A 57 -8.81 -3.12 15.03
CA ASP A 57 -9.90 -2.30 14.50
C ASP A 57 -10.02 -2.38 12.98
N GLU A 58 -8.94 -2.75 12.29
CA GLU A 58 -8.92 -3.00 10.85
C GLU A 58 -7.76 -3.96 10.53
N ASP A 59 -7.66 -4.36 9.25
CA ASP A 59 -6.58 -5.25 8.79
C ASP A 59 -5.32 -4.42 8.51
N HIS A 60 -4.57 -4.11 9.56
CA HIS A 60 -3.38 -3.26 9.45
C HIS A 60 -2.27 -3.89 8.62
N ALA A 61 -2.08 -5.21 8.71
CA ALA A 61 -1.05 -5.89 7.92
C ALA A 61 -1.35 -5.75 6.42
N ALA A 62 -2.59 -5.97 6.02
CA ALA A 62 -2.98 -5.80 4.62
C ALA A 62 -2.84 -4.35 4.18
N ALA A 63 -3.11 -3.39 5.09
CA ALA A 63 -2.96 -1.97 4.80
C ALA A 63 -1.49 -1.61 4.51
N VAL A 64 -0.55 -2.20 5.25
CA VAL A 64 0.89 -1.99 5.00
C VAL A 64 1.24 -2.45 3.58
N VAL A 65 0.85 -3.66 3.23
CA VAL A 65 1.17 -4.24 1.92
C VAL A 65 0.49 -3.44 0.80
N TRP A 66 -0.78 -3.06 1.00
CA TRP A 66 -1.51 -2.24 0.04
C TRP A 66 -0.80 -0.92 -0.23
N ASN A 67 -0.37 -0.23 0.84
CA ASN A 67 0.36 1.03 0.71
C ASN A 67 1.63 0.87 -0.12
N ILE A 68 2.39 -0.20 0.14
CA ILE A 68 3.65 -0.43 -0.58
C ILE A 68 3.39 -0.81 -2.03
N LEU A 69 2.36 -1.63 -2.30
CA LEU A 69 2.00 -1.96 -3.69
C LEU A 69 1.63 -0.70 -4.48
N CYS A 70 0.81 0.16 -3.88
CA CYS A 70 0.42 1.42 -4.52
C CYS A 70 1.64 2.34 -4.70
N ALA A 71 2.54 2.38 -3.72
CA ALA A 71 3.78 3.16 -3.82
C ALA A 71 4.68 2.64 -4.94
N MET A 72 4.82 1.32 -5.07
CA MET A 72 5.60 0.70 -6.14
C MET A 72 5.05 1.09 -7.51
N TRP A 73 3.73 1.04 -7.68
CA TRP A 73 3.11 1.46 -8.93
C TRP A 73 3.34 2.95 -9.19
N THR A 74 3.19 3.77 -8.15
CA THR A 74 3.34 5.22 -8.26
C THR A 74 4.77 5.62 -8.62
N GLU A 75 5.78 5.03 -7.96
CA GLU A 75 7.17 5.35 -8.28
C GLU A 75 7.52 4.95 -9.72
N ASN A 76 6.88 3.91 -10.24
CA ASN A 76 7.13 3.42 -11.59
C ASN A 76 6.37 4.21 -12.67
N ASN A 77 5.22 4.77 -12.34
CA ASN A 77 4.32 5.40 -13.32
C ASN A 77 4.14 6.89 -13.14
N LYS A 78 4.50 7.44 -11.98
CA LYS A 78 4.33 8.85 -11.64
C LYS A 78 5.57 9.33 -10.90
N SER A 79 6.67 9.41 -11.60
CA SER A 79 7.97 9.75 -11.01
C SER A 79 7.99 11.13 -10.34
N ASP A 80 7.10 12.04 -10.76
CA ASP A 80 6.96 13.35 -10.14
C ASP A 80 6.43 13.28 -8.70
N GLN A 81 5.86 12.14 -8.30
CA GLN A 81 5.42 11.92 -6.93
C GLN A 81 6.51 11.39 -6.00
N ASP A 82 7.69 11.15 -6.54
CA ASP A 82 8.83 10.71 -5.72
C ASP A 82 9.45 11.91 -5.01
N ASP A 83 9.06 12.09 -3.76
CA ASP A 83 9.54 13.19 -2.92
C ASP A 83 10.60 12.75 -1.92
N ARG A 84 11.16 11.54 -2.11
CA ARG A 84 12.14 11.00 -1.15
C ARG A 84 13.37 11.89 -1.00
N HIS A 85 13.75 12.60 -2.05
CA HIS A 85 14.90 13.51 -2.03
C HIS A 85 14.72 14.65 -1.02
N GLU A 86 13.49 14.98 -0.67
CA GLU A 86 13.20 16.04 0.32
C GLU A 86 13.48 15.57 1.76
N TYR A 87 13.61 14.27 1.97
CA TYR A 87 13.76 13.67 3.29
C TYR A 87 15.08 12.96 3.49
N THR A 88 15.88 12.83 2.44
CA THR A 88 17.16 12.13 2.53
C THR A 88 18.27 13.14 2.79
N THR A 89 19.15 12.82 3.75
CA THR A 89 20.31 13.63 4.07
C THR A 89 21.46 13.27 3.15
N LYS A 90 22.20 14.27 2.75
CA LYS A 90 23.38 14.06 1.90
C LYS A 90 24.67 14.34 2.68
#